data_24a51779ce99e4bf31f462ef76d6e5c0
#
_entry.id   24a51779ce99e4bf31f462ef76d6e5c0
#
_cell.length_a   1.000
_cell.length_b   1.000
_cell.length_c   1.000
_cell.angle_alpha   90.00
_cell.angle_beta   90.00
_cell.angle_gamma   90.00
#
_symmetry.space_group_name_H-M   'P 1'
#
loop_
_entity.id
_entity.type
_entity.pdbx_description
1 polymer ?
#
loop_
_entity_poly.entity_id
_entity_poly.type
_entity_poly.pdbx_seq_one_letter_code
_entity_poly.pdbx_strand_id
1 'polypeptide(L)'
;MNRRMFLASSAAAALLRPRAGAGAARLPIKKAVEFEMLPKKMSVVDRFQLARDAGFEQIECPTMPDERDAAEAKKAAEKTGLRIHSVMNQAHWKYPLSSADPAVVAESVKGMETSLRNAHFWGADTVLLVPAVVNPKTSYRDAWTRSQEQIRKLIPQAAELKVIIGVEEVWNKFLLSPLEFARYIDDFSSPWVRAYFDVGNVVISGYPQDWIRTLGKRIVKLHIKDFKFEDRGMAKWTPLREGEINWPEVYKALAEIGYSGTATVELDGGDEAYLREVNRRFELILSGA
;
A
#
# COMPACT_ATOMS: atom_id res chain seq x y z
N MET A 1 19.45 56.04 57.58
CA MET A 1 20.24 54.78 57.54
C MET A 1 19.27 53.60 57.56
N ASN A 2 18.85 53.04 56.42
CA ASN A 2 17.90 51.94 56.35
C ASN A 2 18.55 50.78 55.56
N ARG A 3 18.81 49.66 56.26
CA ARG A 3 19.26 48.40 55.71
C ARG A 3 18.06 47.69 55.10
N ARG A 4 18.05 47.49 53.79
CA ARG A 4 17.13 46.60 53.08
C ARG A 4 17.68 45.17 53.11
N MET A 5 16.97 44.25 53.73
CA MET A 5 17.22 42.82 53.68
C MET A 5 16.77 42.30 52.29
N PHE A 6 17.67 41.64 51.60
CA PHE A 6 17.36 40.83 50.41
C PHE A 6 16.97 39.45 50.87
N LEU A 7 15.69 39.06 50.62
CA LEU A 7 15.24 37.69 50.76
C LEU A 7 15.56 36.95 49.45
N ALA A 8 16.45 35.99 49.50
CA ALA A 8 16.74 35.08 48.41
C ALA A 8 15.69 33.97 48.37
N SER A 9 14.82 33.99 47.39
CA SER A 9 13.88 32.88 47.12
C SER A 9 14.60 31.82 46.29
N SER A 10 14.87 30.67 46.92
CA SER A 10 15.41 29.48 46.23
C SER A 10 14.30 28.82 45.45
N ALA A 11 14.22 29.02 44.17
CA ALA A 11 13.38 28.25 43.26
C ALA A 11 14.01 26.86 43.07
N ALA A 12 13.41 25.83 43.64
CA ALA A 12 13.77 24.46 43.35
C ALA A 12 13.32 24.10 41.93
N ALA A 13 14.28 24.06 41.01
CA ALA A 13 14.06 23.52 39.67
C ALA A 13 13.83 22.00 39.82
N ALA A 14 12.60 21.55 39.69
CA ALA A 14 12.26 20.17 39.57
C ALA A 14 12.78 19.69 38.18
N LEU A 15 13.90 18.97 38.21
CA LEU A 15 14.41 18.23 37.06
C LEU A 15 13.38 17.16 36.68
N LEU A 16 12.55 17.45 35.70
CA LEU A 16 11.76 16.46 34.99
C LEU A 16 12.73 15.46 34.34
N ARG A 17 12.95 14.34 35.03
CA ARG A 17 13.65 13.20 34.44
C ARG A 17 12.80 12.74 33.25
N PRO A 18 13.37 12.59 32.03
CA PRO A 18 12.64 11.99 30.93
C PRO A 18 12.24 10.56 31.36
N ARG A 19 10.96 10.29 31.32
CA ARG A 19 10.42 8.96 31.55
C ARG A 19 11.03 8.04 30.48
N ALA A 20 11.95 7.17 30.86
CA ALA A 20 12.44 6.10 30.02
C ALA A 20 11.24 5.18 29.67
N GLY A 21 11.01 5.00 28.37
CA GLY A 21 10.38 3.81 27.81
C GLY A 21 8.87 3.68 27.98
N ALA A 22 8.05 4.64 27.47
CA ALA A 22 6.81 4.20 26.84
C ALA A 22 7.21 3.65 25.45
N GLY A 23 7.16 2.33 25.27
CA GLY A 23 7.33 1.73 23.95
C GLY A 23 6.44 2.44 22.95
N ALA A 24 6.88 2.60 21.72
CA ALA A 24 6.11 3.26 20.68
C ALA A 24 4.71 2.59 20.58
N ALA A 25 3.65 3.41 20.54
CA ALA A 25 2.29 2.87 20.45
C ALA A 25 2.10 2.18 19.09
N ARG A 26 1.53 0.97 19.05
CA ARG A 26 1.22 0.28 17.80
C ARG A 26 0.37 1.18 16.91
N LEU A 27 0.76 1.32 15.64
CA LEU A 27 -0.03 2.06 14.66
C LEU A 27 -1.39 1.40 14.42
N PRO A 28 -2.48 2.17 14.30
CA PRO A 28 -3.83 1.64 14.08
C PRO A 28 -4.05 1.19 12.64
N ILE A 29 -3.08 0.46 12.10
CA ILE A 29 -3.07 -0.05 10.72
C ILE A 29 -3.53 -1.50 10.72
N LYS A 30 -4.45 -1.84 9.80
CA LYS A 30 -4.92 -3.21 9.58
C LYS A 30 -3.91 -3.98 8.76
N LYS A 31 -3.59 -5.21 9.20
CA LYS A 31 -2.68 -6.09 8.49
C LYS A 31 -3.43 -6.92 7.46
N ALA A 32 -3.00 -6.84 6.21
CA ALA A 32 -3.53 -7.67 5.14
C ALA A 32 -2.43 -8.50 4.48
N VAL A 33 -2.84 -9.54 3.79
CA VAL A 33 -2.00 -10.42 2.96
C VAL A 33 -2.53 -10.44 1.54
N GLU A 34 -1.64 -10.48 0.56
CA GLU A 34 -2.03 -10.71 -0.84
C GLU A 34 -2.48 -12.15 -1.04
N PHE A 35 -3.58 -12.35 -1.78
CA PHE A 35 -4.16 -13.66 -2.02
C PHE A 35 -3.19 -14.63 -2.71
N GLU A 36 -2.34 -14.13 -3.61
CA GLU A 36 -1.36 -14.95 -4.33
C GLU A 36 -0.22 -15.49 -3.46
N MET A 37 0.00 -14.93 -2.27
CA MET A 37 0.94 -15.47 -1.28
C MET A 37 0.45 -16.78 -0.63
N LEU A 38 -0.85 -17.07 -0.72
CA LEU A 38 -1.46 -18.24 -0.09
C LEU A 38 -1.31 -19.48 -0.97
N PRO A 39 -1.16 -20.70 -0.38
CA PRO A 39 -0.88 -21.93 -1.14
C PRO A 39 -1.94 -22.22 -2.20
N LYS A 40 -1.56 -22.24 -3.46
CA LYS A 40 -2.47 -22.38 -4.63
C LYS A 40 -3.19 -23.72 -4.70
N LYS A 41 -2.69 -24.76 -3.99
CA LYS A 41 -3.30 -26.10 -3.95
C LYS A 41 -4.48 -26.19 -2.97
N MET A 42 -4.67 -25.22 -2.10
CA MET A 42 -5.78 -25.15 -1.16
C MET A 42 -7.03 -24.57 -1.84
N SER A 43 -8.22 -24.95 -1.33
CA SER A 43 -9.46 -24.30 -1.74
C SER A 43 -9.45 -22.81 -1.37
N VAL A 44 -10.27 -22.00 -2.02
CA VAL A 44 -10.37 -20.56 -1.72
C VAL A 44 -10.70 -20.34 -0.24
N VAL A 45 -11.67 -21.07 0.30
CA VAL A 45 -12.05 -20.93 1.72
C VAL A 45 -10.92 -21.33 2.67
N ASP A 46 -10.16 -22.38 2.35
CA ASP A 46 -9.03 -22.80 3.21
C ASP A 46 -7.88 -21.80 3.14
N ARG A 47 -7.66 -21.15 1.99
CA ARG A 47 -6.70 -20.04 1.87
C ARG A 47 -7.11 -18.84 2.75
N PHE A 48 -8.37 -18.47 2.74
CA PHE A 48 -8.88 -17.39 3.62
C PHE A 48 -8.76 -17.77 5.11
N GLN A 49 -9.09 -19.03 5.45
CA GLN A 49 -8.94 -19.51 6.82
C GLN A 49 -7.49 -19.48 7.27
N LEU A 50 -6.57 -19.95 6.42
CA LEU A 50 -5.13 -19.93 6.68
C LEU A 50 -4.62 -18.50 6.92
N ALA A 51 -5.02 -17.54 6.08
CA ALA A 51 -4.64 -16.14 6.25
C ALA A 51 -5.09 -15.59 7.61
N ARG A 52 -6.34 -15.87 8.00
CA ARG A 52 -6.89 -15.50 9.31
C ARG A 52 -6.12 -16.15 10.46
N ASP A 53 -5.86 -17.47 10.38
CA ASP A 53 -5.18 -18.23 11.41
C ASP A 53 -3.69 -17.84 11.55
N ALA A 54 -3.08 -17.36 10.46
CA ALA A 54 -1.77 -16.74 10.47
C ALA A 54 -1.76 -15.33 11.13
N GLY A 55 -2.94 -14.74 11.41
CA GLY A 55 -3.09 -13.48 12.14
C GLY A 55 -3.27 -12.24 11.27
N PHE A 56 -3.59 -12.40 9.98
CA PHE A 56 -4.00 -11.29 9.13
C PHE A 56 -5.47 -10.92 9.41
N GLU A 57 -5.77 -9.63 9.26
CA GLU A 57 -7.09 -9.05 9.53
C GLU A 57 -7.91 -8.86 8.25
N GLN A 58 -7.21 -8.76 7.12
CA GLN A 58 -7.79 -8.49 5.80
C GLN A 58 -6.99 -9.20 4.71
N ILE A 59 -7.56 -9.24 3.50
CA ILE A 59 -6.94 -9.84 2.32
C ILE A 59 -7.12 -8.94 1.11
N GLU A 60 -6.12 -8.90 0.24
CA GLU A 60 -6.20 -8.32 -1.10
C GLU A 60 -6.38 -9.43 -2.12
N CYS A 61 -7.40 -9.34 -2.96
CA CYS A 61 -7.68 -10.34 -3.99
C CYS A 61 -7.33 -9.83 -5.39
N PRO A 62 -6.93 -10.71 -6.31
CA PRO A 62 -6.80 -10.34 -7.72
C PRO A 62 -8.16 -10.08 -8.35
N THR A 63 -8.18 -9.41 -9.51
CA THR A 63 -9.37 -9.34 -10.36
C THR A 63 -9.85 -10.76 -10.71
N MET A 64 -11.11 -11.03 -10.50
CA MET A 64 -11.77 -12.30 -10.86
C MET A 64 -12.86 -12.04 -11.90
N PRO A 65 -12.58 -12.27 -13.19
CA PRO A 65 -13.55 -12.02 -14.26
C PRO A 65 -14.71 -13.05 -14.30
N ASP A 66 -14.45 -14.28 -13.82
CA ASP A 66 -15.51 -15.31 -13.70
C ASP A 66 -16.36 -15.01 -12.44
N GLU A 67 -17.68 -14.91 -12.64
CA GLU A 67 -18.62 -14.60 -11.56
C GLU A 67 -18.67 -15.71 -10.48
N ARG A 68 -18.38 -16.97 -10.83
CA ARG A 68 -18.34 -18.08 -9.88
C ARG A 68 -17.14 -17.96 -8.98
N ASP A 69 -15.97 -17.62 -9.52
CA ASP A 69 -14.74 -17.40 -8.74
C ASP A 69 -14.93 -16.20 -7.80
N ALA A 70 -15.50 -15.12 -8.31
CA ALA A 70 -15.82 -13.94 -7.49
C ALA A 70 -16.83 -14.26 -6.37
N ALA A 71 -17.85 -15.07 -6.65
CA ALA A 71 -18.81 -15.52 -5.65
C ALA A 71 -18.20 -16.47 -4.62
N GLU A 72 -17.26 -17.34 -5.03
CA GLU A 72 -16.52 -18.23 -4.13
C GLU A 72 -15.65 -17.41 -3.15
N ALA A 73 -14.92 -16.41 -3.65
CA ALA A 73 -14.12 -15.51 -2.81
C ALA A 73 -15.00 -14.75 -1.78
N LYS A 74 -16.17 -14.27 -2.20
CA LYS A 74 -17.14 -13.62 -1.30
C LYS A 74 -17.60 -14.56 -0.19
N LYS A 75 -18.01 -15.78 -0.55
CA LYS A 75 -18.44 -16.80 0.43
C LYS A 75 -17.31 -17.16 1.41
N ALA A 76 -16.07 -17.23 0.90
CA ALA A 76 -14.89 -17.48 1.76
C ALA A 76 -14.67 -16.34 2.75
N ALA A 77 -14.78 -15.08 2.30
CA ALA A 77 -14.67 -13.92 3.17
C ALA A 77 -15.78 -13.91 4.26
N GLU A 78 -17.02 -14.16 3.88
CA GLU A 78 -18.16 -14.24 4.81
C GLU A 78 -18.00 -15.38 5.83
N LYS A 79 -17.59 -16.57 5.38
CA LYS A 79 -17.40 -17.75 6.23
C LYS A 79 -16.28 -17.58 7.24
N THR A 80 -15.17 -16.97 6.83
CA THR A 80 -13.99 -16.81 7.69
C THR A 80 -14.00 -15.49 8.48
N GLY A 81 -14.80 -14.52 8.09
CA GLY A 81 -14.79 -13.17 8.62
C GLY A 81 -13.56 -12.36 8.22
N LEU A 82 -12.78 -12.82 7.24
CA LEU A 82 -11.62 -12.12 6.70
C LEU A 82 -12.07 -11.18 5.57
N ARG A 83 -12.06 -9.87 5.82
CA ARG A 83 -12.53 -8.88 4.84
C ARG A 83 -11.62 -8.78 3.64
N ILE A 84 -12.18 -8.85 2.42
CA ILE A 84 -11.48 -8.39 1.21
C ILE A 84 -11.49 -6.86 1.23
N HIS A 85 -10.31 -6.22 1.29
CA HIS A 85 -10.24 -4.77 1.42
C HIS A 85 -9.86 -4.05 0.13
N SER A 86 -9.24 -4.75 -0.80
CA SER A 86 -8.69 -4.21 -2.04
C SER A 86 -8.70 -5.27 -3.15
N VAL A 87 -8.68 -4.81 -4.39
CA VAL A 87 -8.54 -5.63 -5.58
C VAL A 87 -7.29 -5.20 -6.34
N MET A 88 -6.37 -6.13 -6.59
CA MET A 88 -5.24 -5.91 -7.49
C MET A 88 -5.72 -6.10 -8.94
N ASN A 89 -5.68 -5.05 -9.75
CA ASN A 89 -6.00 -5.15 -11.16
C ASN A 89 -4.93 -5.97 -11.90
N GLN A 90 -5.32 -7.10 -12.49
CA GLN A 90 -4.39 -7.98 -13.22
C GLN A 90 -4.12 -7.54 -14.66
N ALA A 91 -5.00 -6.72 -15.25
CA ALA A 91 -4.90 -6.35 -16.65
C ALA A 91 -3.73 -5.40 -16.94
N HIS A 92 -3.31 -4.58 -15.99
CA HIS A 92 -2.32 -3.52 -16.19
C HIS A 92 -0.93 -4.03 -16.60
N TRP A 93 -0.56 -5.26 -16.24
CA TRP A 93 0.72 -5.84 -16.63
C TRP A 93 0.82 -6.14 -18.12
N LYS A 94 -0.26 -6.64 -18.70
CA LYS A 94 -0.32 -7.01 -20.11
C LYS A 94 -0.84 -5.86 -20.98
N TYR A 95 -1.75 -5.08 -20.45
CA TYR A 95 -2.49 -4.04 -21.15
C TYR A 95 -2.35 -2.69 -20.43
N PRO A 96 -1.22 -1.96 -20.60
CA PRO A 96 -1.04 -0.68 -19.93
C PRO A 96 -1.96 0.40 -20.52
N LEU A 97 -2.57 1.22 -19.65
CA LEU A 97 -3.39 2.38 -20.09
C LEU A 97 -2.61 3.40 -20.90
N SER A 98 -1.28 3.39 -20.82
CA SER A 98 -0.39 4.28 -21.57
C SER A 98 -0.09 3.82 -23.00
N SER A 99 -0.65 2.69 -23.44
CA SER A 99 -0.43 2.18 -24.80
C SER A 99 -0.91 3.17 -25.87
N ALA A 100 -0.22 3.19 -27.02
CA ALA A 100 -0.68 3.89 -28.22
C ALA A 100 -1.70 3.07 -29.02
N ASP A 101 -1.82 1.77 -28.74
CA ASP A 101 -2.77 0.86 -29.40
C ASP A 101 -4.14 0.93 -28.69
N PRO A 102 -5.20 1.40 -29.38
CA PRO A 102 -6.54 1.49 -28.78
C PRO A 102 -7.10 0.12 -28.34
N ALA A 103 -6.73 -0.98 -28.99
CA ALA A 103 -7.19 -2.31 -28.60
C ALA A 103 -6.58 -2.73 -27.24
N VAL A 104 -5.31 -2.43 -27.02
CA VAL A 104 -4.64 -2.66 -25.72
C VAL A 104 -5.28 -1.81 -24.63
N VAL A 105 -5.56 -0.54 -24.92
CA VAL A 105 -6.23 0.37 -23.98
C VAL A 105 -7.63 -0.13 -23.61
N ALA A 106 -8.42 -0.61 -24.60
CA ALA A 106 -9.74 -1.15 -24.38
C ALA A 106 -9.72 -2.36 -23.42
N GLU A 107 -8.77 -3.28 -23.58
CA GLU A 107 -8.62 -4.42 -22.65
C GLU A 107 -8.20 -3.96 -21.25
N SER A 108 -7.36 -2.93 -21.14
CA SER A 108 -6.99 -2.34 -19.86
C SER A 108 -8.19 -1.73 -19.15
N VAL A 109 -8.99 -0.94 -19.84
CA VAL A 109 -10.21 -0.31 -19.31
C VAL A 109 -11.20 -1.37 -18.86
N LYS A 110 -11.45 -2.39 -19.69
CA LYS A 110 -12.32 -3.53 -19.34
C LYS A 110 -11.85 -4.25 -18.07
N GLY A 111 -10.53 -4.45 -17.94
CA GLY A 111 -9.93 -5.02 -16.72
C GLY A 111 -10.22 -4.17 -15.48
N MET A 112 -10.01 -2.86 -15.58
CA MET A 112 -10.31 -1.93 -14.50
C MET A 112 -11.80 -1.90 -14.14
N GLU A 113 -12.70 -1.87 -15.12
CA GLU A 113 -14.13 -1.92 -14.87
C GLU A 113 -14.55 -3.21 -14.16
N THR A 114 -13.92 -4.34 -14.52
CA THR A 114 -14.13 -5.62 -13.83
C THR A 114 -13.62 -5.57 -12.40
N SER A 115 -12.43 -5.01 -12.18
CA SER A 115 -11.86 -4.84 -10.84
C SER A 115 -12.73 -3.95 -9.94
N LEU A 116 -13.26 -2.85 -10.48
CA LEU A 116 -14.19 -1.96 -9.76
C LEU A 116 -15.48 -2.68 -9.37
N ARG A 117 -16.07 -3.50 -10.29
CA ARG A 117 -17.23 -4.33 -9.98
C ARG A 117 -16.94 -5.40 -8.92
N ASN A 118 -15.79 -6.09 -9.02
CA ASN A 118 -15.35 -7.05 -7.99
C ASN A 118 -15.21 -6.37 -6.62
N ALA A 119 -14.53 -5.21 -6.56
CA ALA A 119 -14.36 -4.47 -5.32
C ALA A 119 -15.72 -4.13 -4.68
N HIS A 120 -16.64 -3.55 -5.45
CA HIS A 120 -17.98 -3.24 -4.99
C HIS A 120 -18.74 -4.50 -4.50
N PHE A 121 -18.68 -5.57 -5.27
CA PHE A 121 -19.36 -6.85 -4.94
C PHE A 121 -18.85 -7.47 -3.63
N TRP A 122 -17.55 -7.33 -3.34
CA TRP A 122 -16.93 -7.85 -2.11
C TRP A 122 -16.98 -6.88 -0.93
N GLY A 123 -17.41 -5.64 -1.13
CA GLY A 123 -17.36 -4.59 -0.11
C GLY A 123 -15.94 -4.08 0.14
N ALA A 124 -15.04 -4.26 -0.83
CA ALA A 124 -13.74 -3.63 -0.87
C ALA A 124 -13.87 -2.16 -1.26
N ASP A 125 -12.94 -1.33 -0.81
CA ASP A 125 -13.01 0.12 -1.00
C ASP A 125 -11.98 0.67 -2.01
N THR A 126 -11.08 -0.18 -2.52
CA THR A 126 -9.97 0.25 -3.37
C THR A 126 -9.67 -0.79 -4.45
N VAL A 127 -9.31 -0.32 -5.64
CA VAL A 127 -8.67 -1.11 -6.71
C VAL A 127 -7.27 -0.58 -6.92
N LEU A 128 -6.26 -1.43 -6.83
CA LEU A 128 -4.88 -1.10 -7.17
C LEU A 128 -4.72 -1.05 -8.69
N LEU A 129 -4.11 0.02 -9.18
CA LEU A 129 -3.78 0.24 -10.59
C LEU A 129 -2.34 0.70 -10.76
N VAL A 130 -1.55 -0.07 -11.50
CA VAL A 130 -0.31 0.43 -12.11
C VAL A 130 -0.69 1.22 -13.36
N PRO A 131 -0.51 2.55 -13.40
CA PRO A 131 -1.19 3.40 -14.37
C PRO A 131 -0.56 3.38 -15.75
N ALA A 132 0.75 3.16 -15.85
CA ALA A 132 1.49 3.33 -17.09
C ALA A 132 2.80 2.55 -17.11
N VAL A 133 3.39 2.41 -18.30
CA VAL A 133 4.74 1.88 -18.49
C VAL A 133 5.49 2.79 -19.45
N VAL A 134 6.69 3.20 -19.08
CA VAL A 134 7.63 3.92 -19.95
C VAL A 134 8.57 2.93 -20.63
N ASN A 135 8.64 2.99 -21.95
CA ASN A 135 9.47 2.10 -22.76
C ASN A 135 9.89 2.81 -24.05
N PRO A 136 10.72 2.19 -24.94
CA PRO A 136 11.18 2.84 -26.18
C PRO A 136 10.08 3.33 -27.14
N LYS A 137 8.84 2.83 -26.99
CA LYS A 137 7.67 3.22 -27.81
C LYS A 137 6.68 4.13 -27.06
N THR A 138 6.89 4.36 -25.78
CA THR A 138 6.01 5.18 -24.94
C THR A 138 6.88 6.10 -24.10
N SER A 139 6.94 7.37 -24.49
CA SER A 139 7.69 8.39 -23.76
C SER A 139 7.06 8.65 -22.38
N TYR A 140 7.83 9.26 -21.47
CA TYR A 140 7.32 9.65 -20.15
C TYR A 140 6.10 10.56 -20.24
N ARG A 141 6.13 11.53 -21.17
CA ARG A 141 5.01 12.44 -21.43
C ARG A 141 3.78 11.70 -21.93
N ASP A 142 3.96 10.79 -22.88
CA ASP A 142 2.85 9.96 -23.38
C ASP A 142 2.26 9.06 -22.30
N ALA A 143 3.12 8.44 -21.48
CA ALA A 143 2.70 7.63 -20.34
C ALA A 143 1.83 8.44 -19.39
N TRP A 144 2.27 9.66 -19.04
CA TRP A 144 1.54 10.60 -18.20
C TRP A 144 0.17 10.97 -18.78
N THR A 145 0.18 11.51 -19.99
CA THR A 145 -1.03 12.06 -20.63
C THR A 145 -2.07 10.99 -20.91
N ARG A 146 -1.64 9.86 -21.53
CA ARG A 146 -2.55 8.79 -21.94
C ARG A 146 -3.16 8.09 -20.73
N SER A 147 -2.35 7.77 -19.71
CA SER A 147 -2.89 7.09 -18.51
C SER A 147 -3.88 7.99 -17.75
N GLN A 148 -3.56 9.28 -17.59
CA GLN A 148 -4.50 10.22 -16.96
C GLN A 148 -5.81 10.33 -17.73
N GLU A 149 -5.75 10.39 -19.06
CA GLU A 149 -6.96 10.45 -19.90
C GLU A 149 -7.88 9.24 -19.64
N GLN A 150 -7.33 8.04 -19.59
CA GLN A 150 -8.14 6.83 -19.37
C GLN A 150 -8.64 6.73 -17.92
N ILE A 151 -7.82 7.08 -16.93
CA ILE A 151 -8.25 7.09 -15.54
C ILE A 151 -9.41 8.07 -15.32
N ARG A 152 -9.37 9.26 -15.97
CA ARG A 152 -10.48 10.23 -15.89
C ARG A 152 -11.81 9.64 -16.38
N LYS A 153 -11.80 8.77 -17.39
CA LYS A 153 -12.99 8.09 -17.90
C LYS A 153 -13.56 7.06 -16.91
N LEU A 154 -12.69 6.50 -16.03
CA LEU A 154 -13.09 5.54 -15.01
C LEU A 154 -13.61 6.18 -13.71
N ILE A 155 -13.31 7.46 -13.46
CA ILE A 155 -13.71 8.16 -12.23
C ILE A 155 -15.24 8.13 -12.00
N PRO A 156 -16.13 8.34 -13.00
CA PRO A 156 -17.57 8.28 -12.76
C PRO A 156 -18.02 6.93 -12.23
N GLN A 157 -17.53 5.82 -12.80
CA GLN A 157 -17.86 4.48 -12.32
C GLN A 157 -17.28 4.21 -10.93
N ALA A 158 -16.05 4.63 -10.66
CA ALA A 158 -15.43 4.52 -9.34
C ALA A 158 -16.27 5.26 -8.27
N ALA A 159 -16.78 6.45 -8.61
CA ALA A 159 -17.65 7.26 -7.75
C ALA A 159 -19.02 6.57 -7.49
N GLU A 160 -19.63 6.05 -8.53
CA GLU A 160 -20.91 5.31 -8.44
C GLU A 160 -20.79 4.09 -7.55
N LEU A 161 -19.75 3.29 -7.75
CA LEU A 161 -19.46 2.07 -6.99
C LEU A 161 -18.84 2.35 -5.61
N LYS A 162 -18.48 3.59 -5.29
CA LYS A 162 -17.79 4.01 -4.06
C LYS A 162 -16.47 3.28 -3.84
N VAL A 163 -15.70 3.09 -4.91
CA VAL A 163 -14.41 2.40 -4.92
C VAL A 163 -13.33 3.35 -5.39
N ILE A 164 -12.23 3.45 -4.65
CA ILE A 164 -11.09 4.30 -4.98
C ILE A 164 -10.19 3.59 -6.00
N ILE A 165 -9.74 4.30 -7.02
CA ILE A 165 -8.64 3.90 -7.89
C ILE A 165 -7.34 4.26 -7.17
N GLY A 166 -6.67 3.26 -6.60
CA GLY A 166 -5.40 3.40 -5.93
C GLY A 166 -4.24 3.25 -6.91
N VAL A 167 -3.62 4.34 -7.28
CA VAL A 167 -2.47 4.33 -8.20
C VAL A 167 -1.23 3.87 -7.46
N GLU A 168 -0.51 2.91 -8.03
CA GLU A 168 0.74 2.38 -7.49
C GLU A 168 1.93 2.72 -8.39
N GLU A 169 3.05 3.11 -7.76
CA GLU A 169 4.37 3.20 -8.38
C GLU A 169 5.08 1.85 -8.32
N VAL A 170 5.65 1.43 -9.45
CA VAL A 170 6.40 0.18 -9.59
C VAL A 170 7.66 0.37 -10.46
N TRP A 171 8.46 -0.67 -10.64
CA TRP A 171 9.70 -0.61 -11.44
C TRP A 171 9.47 -0.59 -12.96
N ASN A 172 8.64 0.33 -13.42
CA ASN A 172 8.24 0.50 -14.82
C ASN A 172 8.71 1.83 -15.45
N LYS A 173 9.63 2.53 -14.77
CA LYS A 173 10.21 3.82 -15.19
C LYS A 173 9.18 4.97 -15.20
N PHE A 174 8.14 4.88 -14.38
CA PHE A 174 7.12 5.90 -14.24
C PHE A 174 6.87 6.22 -12.77
N LEU A 175 6.55 7.47 -12.45
CA LEU A 175 6.38 7.99 -11.08
C LEU A 175 7.64 7.79 -10.23
N LEU A 176 8.74 8.41 -10.68
CA LEU A 176 10.09 8.18 -10.14
C LEU A 176 10.45 9.07 -8.93
N SER A 177 9.57 9.98 -8.52
CA SER A 177 9.79 10.82 -7.34
C SER A 177 8.49 11.07 -6.55
N PRO A 178 8.59 11.34 -5.24
CA PRO A 178 7.41 11.59 -4.43
C PRO A 178 6.65 12.85 -4.83
N LEU A 179 7.36 13.90 -5.29
CA LEU A 179 6.74 15.15 -5.75
C LEU A 179 5.94 14.93 -7.03
N GLU A 180 6.48 14.13 -7.93
CA GLU A 180 5.81 13.77 -9.17
C GLU A 180 4.59 12.90 -8.92
N PHE A 181 4.70 11.91 -8.04
CA PHE A 181 3.58 11.05 -7.67
C PHE A 181 2.46 11.87 -6.99
N ALA A 182 2.81 12.76 -6.05
CA ALA A 182 1.84 13.65 -5.44
C ALA A 182 1.11 14.50 -6.48
N ARG A 183 1.85 15.11 -7.43
CA ARG A 183 1.28 15.86 -8.53
C ARG A 183 0.37 15.02 -9.41
N TYR A 184 0.81 13.81 -9.77
CA TYR A 184 0.02 12.91 -10.61
C TYR A 184 -1.37 12.63 -10.01
N ILE A 185 -1.43 12.40 -8.68
CA ILE A 185 -2.68 12.20 -7.96
C ILE A 185 -3.51 13.49 -7.91
N ASP A 186 -2.89 14.63 -7.60
CA ASP A 186 -3.57 15.92 -7.47
C ASP A 186 -4.18 16.41 -8.78
N ASP A 187 -3.54 16.12 -9.92
CA ASP A 187 -4.01 16.50 -11.26
C ASP A 187 -5.43 15.96 -11.57
N PHE A 188 -5.87 14.88 -10.91
CA PHE A 188 -7.24 14.38 -11.10
C PHE A 188 -8.30 15.23 -10.40
N SER A 189 -7.93 15.97 -9.35
CA SER A 189 -8.86 16.77 -8.54
C SER A 189 -10.09 15.97 -8.09
N SER A 190 -9.91 14.69 -7.74
CA SER A 190 -10.96 13.73 -7.41
C SER A 190 -10.64 12.95 -6.14
N PRO A 191 -11.62 12.73 -5.25
CA PRO A 191 -11.42 11.86 -4.10
C PRO A 191 -11.31 10.38 -4.48
N TRP A 192 -11.68 10.01 -5.71
CA TRP A 192 -11.71 8.64 -6.20
C TRP A 192 -10.41 8.17 -6.86
N VAL A 193 -9.39 9.03 -6.94
CA VAL A 193 -8.03 8.66 -7.36
C VAL A 193 -7.06 9.03 -6.26
N ARG A 194 -6.35 8.05 -5.71
CA ARG A 194 -5.46 8.20 -4.56
C ARG A 194 -4.20 7.37 -4.75
N ALA A 195 -3.25 7.50 -3.83
CA ALA A 195 -2.02 6.70 -3.84
C ALA A 195 -2.21 5.37 -3.12
N TYR A 196 -1.91 4.29 -3.80
CA TYR A 196 -1.60 2.98 -3.22
C TYR A 196 -0.07 2.91 -3.12
N PHE A 197 0.50 3.18 -1.97
CA PHE A 197 1.93 3.40 -1.85
C PHE A 197 2.67 2.11 -1.48
N ASP A 198 3.67 1.73 -2.29
CA ASP A 198 4.53 0.59 -1.99
C ASP A 198 5.83 1.05 -1.34
N VAL A 199 6.07 0.60 -0.11
CA VAL A 199 7.26 0.96 0.68
C VAL A 199 8.54 0.40 0.07
N GLY A 200 8.47 -0.77 -0.55
CA GLY A 200 9.64 -1.44 -1.13
C GLY A 200 9.99 -0.95 -2.55
N ASN A 201 8.98 -0.62 -3.38
CA ASN A 201 9.24 -0.21 -4.76
C ASN A 201 10.08 1.06 -4.85
N VAL A 202 9.94 1.98 -3.90
CA VAL A 202 10.61 3.29 -3.96
C VAL A 202 12.07 3.27 -3.52
N VAL A 203 12.58 2.18 -2.95
CA VAL A 203 13.96 2.14 -2.44
C VAL A 203 15.03 2.31 -3.51
N ILE A 204 14.72 2.01 -4.78
CA ILE A 204 15.62 2.25 -5.91
C ILE A 204 15.67 3.71 -6.35
N SER A 205 14.71 4.53 -5.96
CA SER A 205 14.58 5.93 -6.36
C SER A 205 14.59 6.92 -5.20
N GLY A 206 14.57 6.43 -3.95
CA GLY A 206 14.56 7.30 -2.76
C GLY A 206 14.41 6.53 -1.46
N TYR A 207 13.92 7.24 -0.46
CA TYR A 207 13.72 6.72 0.89
C TYR A 207 12.21 6.68 1.21
N PRO A 208 11.65 5.52 1.57
CA PRO A 208 10.20 5.36 1.80
C PRO A 208 9.61 6.39 2.77
N GLN A 209 10.30 6.72 3.85
CA GLN A 209 9.84 7.70 4.85
C GLN A 209 9.70 9.13 4.28
N ASP A 210 10.51 9.51 3.29
CA ASP A 210 10.39 10.79 2.60
C ASP A 210 9.17 10.81 1.67
N TRP A 211 8.96 9.72 0.94
CA TRP A 211 7.77 9.54 0.11
C TRP A 211 6.49 9.58 0.92
N ILE A 212 6.44 8.87 2.06
CA ILE A 212 5.28 8.87 2.97
C ILE A 212 4.94 10.28 3.43
N ARG A 213 5.94 11.08 3.87
CA ARG A 213 5.72 12.47 4.30
C ARG A 213 5.22 13.36 3.16
N THR A 214 5.80 13.21 1.97
CA THR A 214 5.43 14.01 0.80
C THR A 214 4.02 13.67 0.29
N LEU A 215 3.69 12.38 0.20
CA LEU A 215 2.36 11.94 -0.22
C LEU A 215 1.29 12.23 0.82
N GLY A 216 1.61 12.10 2.11
CA GLY A 216 0.73 12.46 3.21
C GLY A 216 -0.64 11.79 3.09
N LYS A 217 -1.70 12.58 3.20
CA LYS A 217 -3.10 12.10 3.15
C LYS A 217 -3.54 11.57 1.78
N ARG A 218 -2.70 11.61 0.75
CA ARG A 218 -3.00 10.98 -0.55
C ARG A 218 -2.92 9.46 -0.46
N ILE A 219 -2.18 8.91 0.51
CA ILE A 219 -2.04 7.48 0.72
C ILE A 219 -3.34 6.92 1.31
N VAL A 220 -3.92 5.93 0.63
CA VAL A 220 -5.11 5.21 1.09
C VAL A 220 -4.82 3.76 1.45
N LYS A 221 -3.84 3.15 0.81
CA LYS A 221 -3.36 1.79 1.05
C LYS A 221 -1.84 1.74 0.97
N LEU A 222 -1.28 0.71 1.59
CA LEU A 222 0.15 0.42 1.55
C LEU A 222 0.39 -1.01 1.07
N HIS A 223 1.44 -1.19 0.25
CA HIS A 223 2.14 -2.46 0.14
C HIS A 223 3.39 -2.45 1.03
N ILE A 224 3.66 -3.60 1.62
CA ILE A 224 4.78 -3.83 2.53
C ILE A 224 5.61 -4.98 2.00
N LYS A 225 6.79 -4.66 1.56
CA LYS A 225 7.84 -5.62 1.19
C LYS A 225 9.19 -5.06 1.59
N ASP A 226 10.20 -5.89 1.66
CA ASP A 226 11.54 -5.44 2.00
C ASP A 226 12.53 -5.76 0.88
N PHE A 227 13.61 -5.04 0.86
CA PHE A 227 14.49 -4.96 -0.27
C PHE A 227 15.95 -4.84 0.17
N LYS A 228 16.85 -5.51 -0.54
CA LYS A 228 18.28 -5.44 -0.31
C LYS A 228 19.02 -5.20 -1.61
N PHE A 229 19.97 -4.27 -1.60
CA PHE A 229 20.95 -4.15 -2.68
C PHE A 229 22.03 -5.22 -2.52
N GLU A 230 22.28 -5.95 -3.60
CA GLU A 230 23.43 -6.85 -3.70
C GLU A 230 24.61 -6.16 -4.39
N ASP A 231 25.77 -6.79 -4.35
CA ASP A 231 26.96 -6.29 -5.04
C ASP A 231 26.64 -5.92 -6.50
N ARG A 232 27.17 -4.77 -6.94
CA ARG A 232 26.98 -4.19 -8.27
C ARG A 232 25.59 -3.59 -8.54
N GLY A 233 24.83 -3.23 -7.49
CA GLY A 233 23.53 -2.56 -7.64
C GLY A 233 22.40 -3.45 -8.12
N MET A 234 22.56 -4.77 -8.06
CA MET A 234 21.43 -5.69 -8.24
C MET A 234 20.50 -5.62 -7.04
N ALA A 235 19.22 -5.75 -7.31
CA ALA A 235 18.16 -5.63 -6.36
C ALA A 235 17.57 -7.01 -6.01
N LYS A 236 17.28 -7.26 -4.73
CA LYS A 236 16.66 -8.50 -4.28
C LYS A 236 15.58 -8.24 -3.27
N TRP A 237 14.43 -8.83 -3.50
CA TRP A 237 13.40 -8.95 -2.47
C TRP A 237 13.90 -9.85 -1.34
N THR A 238 13.60 -9.47 -0.12
CA THR A 238 14.09 -10.16 1.07
C THR A 238 12.98 -10.24 2.12
N PRO A 239 13.04 -11.20 3.05
CA PRO A 239 12.08 -11.25 4.15
C PRO A 239 12.01 -9.92 4.91
N LEU A 240 10.82 -9.55 5.38
CA LEU A 240 10.62 -8.30 6.12
C LEU A 240 11.65 -8.14 7.25
N ARG A 241 12.23 -6.94 7.37
CA ARG A 241 13.26 -6.56 8.35
C ARG A 241 14.65 -7.20 8.15
N GLU A 242 14.87 -7.87 7.02
CA GLU A 242 16.19 -8.36 6.62
C GLU A 242 16.81 -7.52 5.50
N GLY A 243 16.06 -6.54 5.00
CA GLY A 243 16.48 -5.61 3.96
C GLY A 243 17.11 -4.32 4.49
N GLU A 244 17.12 -3.33 3.63
CA GLU A 244 17.73 -2.02 3.88
C GLU A 244 16.71 -0.93 4.24
N ILE A 245 15.43 -1.27 4.29
CA ILE A 245 14.39 -0.31 4.68
C ILE A 245 14.53 0.03 6.15
N ASN A 246 14.62 1.32 6.43
CA ASN A 246 14.65 1.83 7.80
C ASN A 246 13.23 1.84 8.39
N TRP A 247 12.78 0.68 8.86
CA TRP A 247 11.44 0.48 9.40
C TRP A 247 11.07 1.42 10.56
N PRO A 248 11.97 1.75 11.50
CA PRO A 248 11.71 2.78 12.51
C PRO A 248 11.37 4.15 11.90
N GLU A 249 12.03 4.57 10.82
CA GLU A 249 11.72 5.84 10.15
C GLU A 249 10.42 5.75 9.32
N VAL A 250 10.13 4.61 8.71
CA VAL A 250 8.83 4.35 8.06
C VAL A 250 7.69 4.42 9.08
N TYR A 251 7.85 3.78 10.24
CA TYR A 251 6.89 3.86 11.34
C TYR A 251 6.62 5.31 11.76
N LYS A 252 7.69 6.11 12.00
CA LYS A 252 7.57 7.51 12.38
C LYS A 252 6.82 8.33 11.31
N ALA A 253 7.19 8.15 10.04
CA ALA A 253 6.54 8.86 8.94
C ALA A 253 5.05 8.53 8.83
N LEU A 254 4.66 7.26 8.99
CA LEU A 254 3.25 6.83 9.02
C LEU A 254 2.49 7.42 10.22
N ALA A 255 3.14 7.48 11.38
CA ALA A 255 2.57 8.12 12.58
C ALA A 255 2.38 9.63 12.37
N GLU A 256 3.37 10.33 11.81
CA GLU A 256 3.35 11.78 11.53
C GLU A 256 2.20 12.16 10.60
N ILE A 257 1.94 11.38 9.54
CA ILE A 257 0.82 11.64 8.63
C ILE A 257 -0.53 11.16 9.16
N GLY A 258 -0.55 10.46 10.32
CA GLY A 258 -1.75 9.90 10.94
C GLY A 258 -2.38 8.77 10.13
N TYR A 259 -1.58 7.94 9.45
CA TYR A 259 -2.10 6.84 8.64
C TYR A 259 -2.73 5.74 9.52
N SER A 260 -3.97 5.36 9.21
CA SER A 260 -4.75 4.36 9.94
C SER A 260 -5.50 3.37 9.02
N GLY A 261 -5.07 3.29 7.76
CA GLY A 261 -5.68 2.43 6.75
C GLY A 261 -5.25 0.97 6.84
N THR A 262 -5.17 0.32 5.68
CA THR A 262 -4.71 -1.06 5.54
C THR A 262 -3.34 -1.09 4.90
N ALA A 263 -2.49 -1.98 5.37
CA ALA A 263 -1.23 -2.31 4.72
C ALA A 263 -1.20 -3.81 4.41
N THR A 264 -0.88 -4.14 3.17
CA THR A 264 -0.85 -5.51 2.64
C THR A 264 0.60 -5.94 2.47
N VAL A 265 0.97 -7.10 3.02
CA VAL A 265 2.26 -7.71 2.67
C VAL A 265 2.18 -8.30 1.27
N GLU A 266 3.20 -8.00 0.45
CA GLU A 266 3.38 -8.51 -0.91
C GLU A 266 4.77 -9.12 -1.02
N LEU A 267 4.84 -10.43 -0.82
CA LEU A 267 6.08 -11.21 -0.76
C LEU A 267 5.89 -12.54 -1.52
N ASP A 268 6.94 -13.33 -1.61
CA ASP A 268 6.82 -14.70 -2.06
C ASP A 268 5.83 -15.47 -1.16
N GLY A 269 5.03 -16.34 -1.78
CA GLY A 269 4.08 -17.17 -1.06
C GLY A 269 4.77 -18.28 -0.25
N GLY A 270 4.05 -18.82 0.75
CA GLY A 270 4.58 -19.89 1.59
C GLY A 270 3.50 -20.67 2.34
N ASP A 271 3.97 -21.57 3.19
CA ASP A 271 3.13 -22.35 4.09
C ASP A 271 2.67 -21.54 5.33
N GLU A 272 1.93 -22.17 6.20
CA GLU A 272 1.43 -21.54 7.43
C GLU A 272 2.55 -21.00 8.31
N ALA A 273 3.66 -21.73 8.48
CA ALA A 273 4.77 -21.32 9.31
C ALA A 273 5.42 -20.05 8.76
N TYR A 274 5.61 -19.97 7.44
CA TYR A 274 6.09 -18.78 6.75
C TYR A 274 5.14 -17.59 6.93
N LEU A 275 3.85 -17.77 6.72
CA LEU A 275 2.85 -16.72 6.85
C LEU A 275 2.76 -16.18 8.29
N ARG A 276 2.87 -17.04 9.30
CA ARG A 276 2.94 -16.63 10.70
C ARG A 276 4.20 -15.79 11.00
N GLU A 277 5.34 -16.16 10.45
CA GLU A 277 6.57 -15.40 10.60
C GLU A 277 6.49 -14.03 9.89
N VAL A 278 5.93 -13.97 8.68
CA VAL A 278 5.65 -12.71 7.98
C VAL A 278 4.76 -11.81 8.84
N ASN A 279 3.66 -12.36 9.36
CA ASN A 279 2.75 -11.59 10.23
C ASN A 279 3.42 -11.10 11.52
N ARG A 280 4.27 -11.92 12.15
CA ARG A 280 5.05 -11.53 13.33
C ARG A 280 6.00 -10.37 13.03
N ARG A 281 6.74 -10.43 11.93
CA ARG A 281 7.64 -9.35 11.50
C ARG A 281 6.87 -8.07 11.17
N PHE A 282 5.72 -8.22 10.55
CA PHE A 282 4.83 -7.09 10.27
C PHE A 282 4.33 -6.41 11.55
N GLU A 283 3.96 -7.18 12.57
CA GLU A 283 3.57 -6.63 13.88
C GLU A 283 4.69 -5.82 14.54
N LEU A 284 5.96 -6.27 14.42
CA LEU A 284 7.11 -5.51 14.91
C LEU A 284 7.26 -4.18 14.19
N ILE A 285 7.07 -4.14 12.85
CA ILE A 285 7.08 -2.90 12.08
C ILE A 285 6.02 -1.94 12.58
N LEU A 286 4.78 -2.41 12.79
CA LEU A 286 3.67 -1.58 13.25
C LEU A 286 3.80 -1.13 14.70
N SER A 287 4.64 -1.77 15.47
CA SER A 287 4.95 -1.41 16.86
C SER A 287 6.19 -0.52 16.99
N GLY A 288 6.84 -0.17 15.88
CA GLY A 288 8.05 0.66 15.88
C GLY A 288 9.29 -0.03 16.44
N ALA A 289 9.33 -1.38 16.43
CA ALA A 289 10.38 -2.21 17.01
C ALA A 289 11.47 -2.58 16.00
#